data_ead01110df281df8ae8b165a6c997f07
#
_entry.id   ead01110df281df8ae8b165a6c997f07
#
_cell.length_a   1.000
_cell.length_b   1.000
_cell.length_c   1.000
_cell.angle_alpha   90.00
_cell.angle_beta   90.00
_cell.angle_gamma   90.00
#
_symmetry.space_group_name_H-M   'P 1'
#
loop_
_entity.id
_entity.type
_entity.pdbx_description
1 polymer ?
#
loop_
_entity_poly.entity_id
_entity_poly.type
_entity_poly.pdbx_seq_one_letter_code
_entity_poly.pdbx_strand_id
1 'polypeptide(L)'
;KYNRIVFSIYPDCDGARVVNMNLTFTNVNSTTKEGYNHPSGSHLINLVNKTWNHCFLDIDEYQRDKVMSIRFDTALKGKDRTTGDSAIYYIDNIQLQQIKAPGKVSGWTPTEDAIIYSTTGYTTNSQKTALVHSLLCNQQTVFQLINSATKEVTYEGALQRKQTTIGEFGVIDFTAFNQP
;
A
#
# COMPACT_ATOMS: atom_id res chain seq x y z
N LYS A 1 -7.81 12.12 -16.96
CA LYS A 1 -6.63 12.65 -16.24
C LYS A 1 -6.09 11.51 -15.37
N TYR A 2 -4.83 11.14 -15.53
CA TYR A 2 -4.22 10.05 -14.74
C TYR A 2 -4.09 10.45 -13.27
N ASN A 3 -4.32 9.49 -12.38
CA ASN A 3 -4.30 9.71 -10.94
C ASN A 3 -3.50 8.64 -10.16
N ARG A 4 -2.88 7.69 -10.90
CA ARG A 4 -1.97 6.69 -10.34
C ARG A 4 -0.75 6.53 -11.24
N ILE A 5 0.43 6.38 -10.65
CA ILE A 5 1.65 5.90 -11.30
C ILE A 5 1.95 4.50 -10.78
N VAL A 6 2.26 3.58 -11.68
CA VAL A 6 2.72 2.23 -11.37
C VAL A 6 4.09 2.02 -12.00
N PHE A 7 4.92 1.23 -11.36
CA PHE A 7 6.26 0.88 -11.86
C PHE A 7 6.78 -0.38 -11.15
N SER A 8 7.78 -1.00 -11.73
CA SER A 8 8.53 -2.08 -11.12
C SER A 8 9.93 -1.58 -10.78
N ILE A 9 10.44 -1.92 -9.60
CA ILE A 9 11.77 -1.55 -9.17
C ILE A 9 12.49 -2.74 -8.52
N TYR A 10 13.73 -2.96 -8.91
CA TYR A 10 14.61 -3.98 -8.33
C TYR A 10 15.81 -3.27 -7.72
N PRO A 11 15.90 -3.17 -6.38
CA PRO A 11 17.09 -2.67 -5.71
C PRO A 11 18.14 -3.79 -5.61
N ASP A 12 19.37 -3.48 -5.98
CA ASP A 12 20.55 -4.32 -5.76
C ASP A 12 21.52 -3.56 -4.88
N CYS A 13 21.33 -3.67 -3.58
CA CYS A 13 22.01 -2.87 -2.57
C CYS A 13 22.64 -3.79 -1.54
N ASP A 14 23.91 -4.15 -1.74
CA ASP A 14 24.62 -5.05 -0.84
C ASP A 14 24.69 -4.50 0.59
N GLY A 15 24.38 -5.35 1.56
CA GLY A 15 24.42 -5.04 2.97
C GLY A 15 23.32 -4.09 3.47
N ALA A 16 22.39 -3.65 2.63
CA ALA A 16 21.26 -2.83 3.08
C ALA A 16 20.20 -3.68 3.79
N ARG A 17 19.82 -3.28 5.02
CA ARG A 17 18.74 -3.93 5.76
C ARG A 17 17.37 -3.40 5.37
N VAL A 18 17.30 -2.10 5.09
CA VAL A 18 16.06 -1.43 4.67
C VAL A 18 16.37 -0.57 3.46
N VAL A 19 15.59 -0.73 2.42
CA VAL A 19 15.62 0.10 1.22
C VAL A 19 14.29 0.83 1.13
N ASN A 20 14.32 2.14 1.26
CA ASN A 20 13.12 2.98 1.13
C ASN A 20 13.19 3.79 -0.14
N MET A 21 12.04 4.07 -0.71
CA MET A 21 11.92 4.95 -1.85
C MET A 21 10.80 5.97 -1.65
N ASN A 22 11.03 7.15 -2.19
CA ASN A 22 10.06 8.23 -2.29
C ASN A 22 9.96 8.70 -3.75
N LEU A 23 8.79 9.13 -4.16
CA LEU A 23 8.55 9.71 -5.47
C LEU A 23 8.21 11.18 -5.35
N THR A 24 8.92 12.03 -6.09
CA THR A 24 8.71 13.48 -6.11
C THR A 24 8.46 13.97 -7.52
N PHE A 25 7.55 14.93 -7.67
CA PHE A 25 7.32 15.64 -8.92
C PHE A 25 7.88 17.06 -8.84
N THR A 26 8.52 17.50 -9.90
CA THR A 26 8.87 18.91 -10.08
C THR A 26 7.96 19.54 -11.12
N ASN A 27 7.32 20.64 -10.77
CA ASN A 27 6.42 21.39 -11.64
C ASN A 27 7.01 22.73 -12.02
N VAL A 28 6.64 23.26 -13.18
CA VAL A 28 7.07 24.61 -13.64
C VAL A 28 6.67 25.72 -12.68
N ASN A 29 5.51 25.57 -12.06
CA ASN A 29 4.96 26.58 -11.14
C ASN A 29 5.33 26.33 -9.68
N SER A 30 6.20 25.37 -9.41
CA SER A 30 6.71 25.14 -8.07
C SER A 30 7.55 26.34 -7.64
N THR A 31 7.14 27.04 -6.59
CA THR A 31 7.92 28.12 -5.98
C THR A 31 9.16 27.59 -5.27
N THR A 32 9.23 26.30 -5.03
CA THR A 32 10.38 25.59 -4.51
C THR A 32 11.12 24.88 -5.64
N LYS A 33 12.42 25.04 -5.70
CA LYS A 33 13.28 24.34 -6.68
C LYS A 33 13.28 22.81 -6.51
N GLU A 34 12.65 22.33 -5.48
CA GLU A 34 12.69 20.93 -5.02
C GLU A 34 11.35 20.27 -5.27
N GLY A 35 10.64 20.39 -6.24
CA GLY A 35 9.42 19.66 -6.48
C GLY A 35 8.44 19.68 -5.31
N TYR A 36 7.26 19.26 -5.55
CA TYR A 36 6.23 19.19 -4.55
C TYR A 36 6.38 17.93 -3.71
N ASN A 37 6.71 18.14 -2.44
CA ASN A 37 6.52 17.14 -1.41
C ASN A 37 5.10 17.29 -0.87
N HIS A 38 4.36 16.20 -0.83
CA HIS A 38 3.02 16.20 -0.26
C HIS A 38 3.05 16.76 1.17
N PRO A 39 2.12 17.65 1.57
CA PRO A 39 2.14 18.30 2.89
C PRO A 39 2.09 17.34 4.06
N SER A 40 1.51 16.16 3.90
CA SER A 40 1.45 15.12 4.93
C SER A 40 2.68 14.22 4.97
N GLY A 41 3.74 14.57 4.28
CA GLY A 41 4.99 13.83 4.23
C GLY A 41 5.16 12.99 2.97
N SER A 42 6.35 12.47 2.82
CA SER A 42 6.69 11.63 1.68
C SER A 42 6.05 10.25 1.80
N HIS A 43 5.50 9.74 0.72
CA HIS A 43 5.18 8.33 0.61
C HIS A 43 6.48 7.52 0.58
N LEU A 44 6.79 6.93 1.72
CA LEU A 44 7.90 5.98 1.79
C LEU A 44 7.39 4.59 1.40
N ILE A 45 7.94 4.08 0.33
CA ILE A 45 7.73 2.70 -0.09
C ILE A 45 8.89 1.88 0.45
N ASN A 46 8.61 0.87 1.25
CA ASN A 46 9.59 -0.10 1.69
C ASN A 46 9.80 -1.14 0.59
N LEU A 47 11.00 -1.24 0.09
CA LEU A 47 11.37 -2.18 -0.95
C LEU A 47 12.06 -3.41 -0.37
N VAL A 48 11.75 -4.58 -0.91
CA VAL A 48 12.49 -5.80 -0.64
C VAL A 48 13.74 -5.80 -1.52
N ASN A 49 14.91 -5.85 -0.90
CA ASN A 49 16.19 -5.88 -1.60
C ASN A 49 16.35 -7.15 -2.44
N LYS A 50 17.01 -7.04 -3.59
CA LYS A 50 17.28 -8.14 -4.55
C LYS A 50 16.02 -8.87 -5.04
N THR A 51 14.92 -8.12 -5.17
CA THR A 51 13.62 -8.62 -5.64
C THR A 51 12.92 -7.56 -6.47
N TRP A 52 12.19 -7.95 -7.49
CA TRP A 52 11.29 -7.06 -8.19
C TRP A 52 10.11 -6.68 -7.28
N ASN A 53 10.02 -5.39 -6.99
CA ASN A 53 8.90 -4.81 -6.26
C ASN A 53 7.97 -4.14 -7.26
N HIS A 54 6.71 -4.55 -7.27
CA HIS A 54 5.66 -3.91 -8.06
C HIS A 54 5.02 -2.83 -7.20
N CYS A 55 5.24 -1.58 -7.58
CA CYS A 55 4.85 -0.42 -6.80
C CYS A 55 3.78 0.38 -7.52
N PHE A 56 2.89 0.97 -6.75
CA PHE A 56 2.00 2.01 -7.24
C PHE A 56 1.96 3.18 -6.26
N LEU A 57 1.66 4.34 -6.80
CA LEU A 57 1.47 5.55 -6.02
C LEU A 57 0.27 6.31 -6.56
N ASP A 58 -0.68 6.62 -5.69
CA ASP A 58 -1.79 7.48 -6.02
C ASP A 58 -1.33 8.94 -5.96
N ILE A 59 -1.52 9.64 -7.06
CA ILE A 59 -0.98 10.97 -7.28
C ILE A 59 -2.08 12.02 -7.45
N ASP A 60 -3.31 11.69 -7.06
CA ASP A 60 -4.45 12.58 -7.26
C ASP A 60 -4.31 13.91 -6.51
N GLU A 61 -3.76 13.85 -5.31
CA GLU A 61 -3.52 15.02 -4.46
C GLU A 61 -2.21 15.76 -4.77
N TYR A 62 -1.37 15.22 -5.69
CA TYR A 62 -0.12 15.87 -6.07
C TYR A 62 -0.37 17.03 -7.05
N GLN A 63 0.35 18.13 -6.88
CA GLN A 63 0.43 19.13 -7.92
C GLN A 63 1.08 18.55 -9.17
N ARG A 64 0.32 18.55 -10.26
CA ARG A 64 0.71 17.87 -11.51
C ARG A 64 0.58 18.82 -12.72
N ASP A 65 0.62 20.12 -12.48
CA ASP A 65 0.57 21.11 -13.53
C ASP A 65 1.93 21.22 -14.19
N LYS A 66 2.02 20.82 -15.44
CA LYS A 66 3.27 20.92 -16.22
C LYS A 66 4.45 20.24 -15.49
N VAL A 67 4.32 18.97 -15.20
CA VAL A 67 5.39 18.17 -14.59
C VAL A 67 6.62 18.22 -15.48
N MET A 68 7.74 18.67 -14.93
CA MET A 68 9.04 18.77 -15.59
C MET A 68 9.87 17.53 -15.36
N SER A 69 9.80 16.95 -14.17
CA SER A 69 10.54 15.74 -13.82
C SER A 69 9.82 14.91 -12.78
N ILE A 70 10.11 13.63 -12.82
CA ILE A 70 9.75 12.64 -11.78
C ILE A 70 11.07 12.15 -11.18
N ARG A 71 11.20 12.23 -9.87
CA ARG A 71 12.39 11.82 -9.15
C ARG A 71 12.09 10.66 -8.22
N PHE A 72 12.91 9.64 -8.30
CA PHE A 72 12.90 8.51 -7.37
C PHE A 72 14.01 8.74 -6.35
N ASP A 73 13.63 9.12 -5.15
CA ASP A 73 14.56 9.35 -4.04
C ASP A 73 14.66 8.07 -3.22
N THR A 74 15.85 7.51 -3.12
CA THR A 74 16.08 6.26 -2.40
C THR A 74 16.88 6.50 -1.13
N ALA A 75 16.59 5.76 -0.08
CA ALA A 75 17.32 5.79 1.17
C ALA A 75 17.64 4.37 1.64
N LEU A 76 18.90 4.15 1.99
CA LEU A 76 19.39 2.91 2.57
C LEU A 76 19.59 3.09 4.06
N LYS A 77 19.08 2.16 4.86
CA LYS A 77 19.25 2.15 6.31
C LYS A 77 19.87 0.84 6.77
N GLY A 78 20.73 0.92 7.78
CA GLY A 78 21.37 -0.24 8.37
C GLY A 78 22.33 -0.94 7.41
N LYS A 79 23.01 -0.20 6.54
CA LYS A 79 24.01 -0.76 5.63
C LYS A 79 25.21 -1.28 6.42
N ASP A 80 25.67 -2.45 6.06
CA ASP A 80 26.92 -3.01 6.58
C ASP A 80 28.11 -2.22 6.01
N ARG A 81 29.02 -1.77 6.87
CA ARG A 81 30.20 -1.01 6.47
C ARG A 81 31.23 -1.82 5.70
N THR A 82 31.14 -3.14 5.73
CA THR A 82 32.04 -4.06 5.03
C THR A 82 31.69 -4.23 3.55
N THR A 83 30.50 -3.77 3.15
CA THR A 83 30.03 -3.90 1.76
C THR A 83 30.38 -2.67 0.93
N GLY A 84 30.44 -2.84 -0.40
CA GLY A 84 30.73 -1.78 -1.36
C GLY A 84 29.79 -0.56 -1.25
N ASP A 85 30.23 0.58 -1.77
CA ASP A 85 29.51 1.86 -1.62
C ASP A 85 28.46 2.12 -2.73
N SER A 86 28.27 1.17 -3.63
CA SER A 86 27.32 1.29 -4.74
C SER A 86 25.95 0.72 -4.36
N ALA A 87 24.91 1.38 -4.84
CA ALA A 87 23.54 0.89 -4.85
C ALA A 87 23.01 0.99 -6.28
N ILE A 88 22.53 -0.11 -6.82
CA ILE A 88 22.00 -0.19 -8.17
C ILE A 88 20.49 -0.36 -8.10
N TYR A 89 19.77 0.37 -8.93
CA TYR A 89 18.32 0.25 -9.05
C TYR A 89 17.94 0.03 -10.51
N TYR A 90 17.20 -1.02 -10.76
CA TYR A 90 16.58 -1.24 -12.06
C TYR A 90 15.13 -0.83 -11.97
N ILE A 91 14.68 0.02 -12.88
CA ILE A 91 13.30 0.52 -12.92
C ILE A 91 12.72 0.15 -14.27
N ASP A 92 11.50 -0.41 -14.26
CA ASP A 92 10.81 -0.88 -15.46
C ASP A 92 9.31 -0.64 -15.35
N ASN A 93 8.60 -0.76 -16.49
CA ASN A 93 7.14 -0.70 -16.59
C ASN A 93 6.49 0.55 -15.96
N ILE A 94 7.08 1.72 -16.14
CA ILE A 94 6.50 2.98 -15.66
C ILE A 94 5.25 3.28 -16.48
N GLN A 95 4.09 3.33 -15.81
CA GLN A 95 2.79 3.60 -16.43
C GLN A 95 1.99 4.61 -15.63
N LEU A 96 1.20 5.41 -16.34
CA LEU A 96 0.20 6.28 -15.75
C LEU A 96 -1.18 5.65 -15.93
N GLN A 97 -1.92 5.52 -14.86
CA GLN A 97 -3.24 4.92 -14.84
C GLN A 97 -4.30 5.91 -14.37
N GLN A 98 -5.52 5.71 -14.82
CA GLN A 98 -6.70 6.37 -14.29
C GLN A 98 -7.53 5.34 -13.56
N ILE A 99 -7.69 5.52 -12.25
CA ILE A 99 -8.52 4.66 -11.40
C ILE A 99 -9.71 5.45 -10.86
N LYS A 100 -10.77 4.76 -10.46
CA LYS A 100 -12.02 5.40 -10.00
C LYS A 100 -11.88 6.05 -8.63
N ALA A 101 -11.14 5.43 -7.71
CA ALA A 101 -10.98 5.89 -6.34
C ALA A 101 -9.50 5.81 -5.93
N PRO A 102 -8.70 6.86 -6.24
CA PRO A 102 -7.32 6.93 -5.77
C PRO A 102 -7.29 7.04 -4.24
N GLY A 103 -6.29 6.42 -3.64
CA GLY A 103 -6.03 6.55 -2.21
C GLY A 103 -5.64 7.99 -1.86
N LYS A 104 -6.09 8.45 -0.71
CA LYS A 104 -5.69 9.75 -0.17
C LYS A 104 -4.48 9.61 0.73
N VAL A 105 -3.55 10.54 0.61
CA VAL A 105 -2.31 10.55 1.40
C VAL A 105 -2.57 11.03 2.83
N SER A 106 -3.58 11.85 3.02
CA SER A 106 -3.98 12.34 4.34
C SER A 106 -4.76 11.26 5.11
N GLY A 107 -4.04 10.48 5.89
CA GLY A 107 -4.62 9.42 6.72
C GLY A 107 -4.47 8.03 6.11
N TRP A 108 -4.90 7.03 6.89
CA TRP A 108 -4.93 5.66 6.45
C TRP A 108 -6.13 5.44 5.51
N THR A 109 -5.85 5.01 4.29
CA THR A 109 -6.88 4.60 3.34
C THR A 109 -6.60 3.16 2.91
N PRO A 110 -7.53 2.25 3.10
CA PRO A 110 -7.36 0.88 2.63
C PRO A 110 -7.35 0.83 1.11
N THR A 111 -6.56 -0.07 0.57
CA THR A 111 -6.56 -0.37 -0.86
C THR A 111 -7.92 -0.92 -1.26
N GLU A 112 -8.44 -0.51 -2.43
CA GLU A 112 -9.62 -1.16 -3.03
C GLU A 112 -9.39 -2.66 -3.15
N ASP A 113 -10.44 -3.44 -2.92
CA ASP A 113 -10.43 -4.91 -3.00
C ASP A 113 -9.50 -5.60 -1.99
N ALA A 114 -9.07 -4.92 -0.94
CA ALA A 114 -8.24 -5.49 0.11
C ALA A 114 -9.08 -5.90 1.33
N ILE A 115 -8.75 -7.07 1.87
CA ILE A 115 -9.16 -7.47 3.22
C ILE A 115 -8.03 -7.09 4.18
N ILE A 116 -8.38 -6.33 5.20
CA ILE A 116 -7.45 -5.83 6.20
C ILE A 116 -7.65 -6.64 7.47
N TYR A 117 -6.62 -7.30 7.90
CA TYR A 117 -6.63 -8.18 9.06
C TYR A 117 -5.34 -8.05 9.88
N SER A 118 -5.32 -8.59 11.09
CA SER A 118 -4.12 -8.63 11.92
C SER A 118 -3.11 -9.64 11.36
N THR A 119 -1.96 -9.16 10.91
CA THR A 119 -0.87 -10.02 10.43
C THR A 119 -0.15 -10.78 11.54
N THR A 120 -0.36 -10.39 12.80
CA THR A 120 0.15 -11.11 13.99
C THR A 120 -0.81 -12.21 14.46
N GLY A 121 -1.96 -12.36 13.78
CA GLY A 121 -2.99 -13.34 14.13
C GLY A 121 -3.97 -12.85 15.19
N TYR A 122 -4.78 -13.77 15.68
CA TYR A 122 -5.81 -13.53 16.68
C TYR A 122 -5.73 -14.61 17.76
N THR A 123 -5.92 -14.21 19.00
CA THR A 123 -6.00 -15.19 20.10
C THR A 123 -7.42 -15.75 20.20
N THR A 124 -7.56 -17.00 20.68
CA THR A 124 -8.85 -17.72 20.68
C THR A 124 -9.97 -16.99 21.41
N ASN A 125 -9.66 -16.27 22.49
CA ASN A 125 -10.65 -15.60 23.33
C ASN A 125 -10.72 -14.07 23.13
N SER A 126 -10.06 -13.53 22.09
CA SER A 126 -10.13 -12.10 21.78
C SER A 126 -11.24 -11.78 20.78
N GLN A 127 -11.56 -10.52 20.68
CA GLN A 127 -12.31 -10.01 19.53
C GLN A 127 -11.50 -10.24 18.26
N LYS A 128 -12.11 -10.83 17.24
CA LYS A 128 -11.49 -11.17 15.95
C LYS A 128 -12.25 -10.50 14.84
N THR A 129 -11.67 -9.45 14.30
CA THR A 129 -12.28 -8.69 13.22
C THR A 129 -11.30 -8.45 12.09
N ALA A 130 -11.85 -8.43 10.87
CA ALA A 130 -11.18 -7.93 9.70
C ALA A 130 -12.09 -6.89 9.01
N LEU A 131 -11.51 -6.06 8.17
CA LEU A 131 -12.24 -5.04 7.43
C LEU A 131 -12.09 -5.31 5.93
N VAL A 132 -13.15 -5.03 5.19
CA VAL A 132 -13.13 -5.07 3.74
C VAL A 132 -13.58 -3.73 3.19
N HIS A 133 -12.93 -3.26 2.12
CA HIS A 133 -13.28 -1.99 1.51
C HIS A 133 -14.67 -2.04 0.87
N SER A 134 -15.34 -0.88 0.79
CA SER A 134 -16.73 -0.72 0.38
C SER A 134 -17.11 -1.35 -0.97
N LEU A 135 -16.21 -1.38 -1.94
CA LEU A 135 -16.50 -1.96 -3.26
C LEU A 135 -16.82 -3.45 -3.20
N LEU A 136 -16.06 -4.21 -2.40
CA LEU A 136 -16.38 -5.63 -2.15
C LEU A 136 -17.64 -5.80 -1.31
N CYS A 137 -17.86 -4.90 -0.32
CA CYS A 137 -19.05 -4.94 0.52
C CYS A 137 -20.36 -4.76 -0.24
N ASN A 138 -20.35 -4.00 -1.33
CA ASN A 138 -21.57 -3.75 -2.10
C ASN A 138 -22.09 -4.99 -2.82
N GLN A 139 -21.26 -6.00 -3.02
CA GLN A 139 -21.57 -7.21 -3.76
C GLN A 139 -21.73 -8.45 -2.86
N GLN A 140 -21.22 -8.40 -1.63
CA GLN A 140 -21.16 -9.54 -0.73
C GLN A 140 -21.92 -9.26 0.58
N THR A 141 -22.63 -10.25 1.06
CA THR A 141 -23.38 -10.18 2.34
C THR A 141 -22.86 -11.16 3.38
N VAL A 142 -21.99 -12.07 2.97
CA VAL A 142 -21.42 -13.12 3.81
C VAL A 142 -19.90 -13.22 3.59
N PHE A 143 -19.21 -13.75 4.58
CA PHE A 143 -17.80 -14.10 4.50
C PHE A 143 -17.59 -15.53 4.98
N GLN A 144 -16.50 -16.14 4.57
CA GLN A 144 -16.10 -17.48 4.97
C GLN A 144 -14.65 -17.49 5.47
N LEU A 145 -14.40 -18.24 6.54
CA LEU A 145 -13.04 -18.65 6.92
C LEU A 145 -12.77 -20.02 6.33
N ILE A 146 -11.66 -20.10 5.62
CA ILE A 146 -11.27 -21.33 4.93
C ILE A 146 -9.96 -21.83 5.53
N ASN A 147 -9.92 -23.09 5.92
CA ASN A 147 -8.67 -23.71 6.34
C ASN A 147 -7.67 -23.72 5.16
N SER A 148 -6.52 -23.12 5.33
CA SER A 148 -5.53 -22.98 4.25
C SER A 148 -4.95 -24.31 3.77
N ALA A 149 -4.91 -25.34 4.63
CA ALA A 149 -4.38 -26.66 4.32
C ALA A 149 -5.44 -27.57 3.67
N THR A 150 -6.64 -27.67 4.29
CA THR A 150 -7.70 -28.57 3.81
C THR A 150 -8.61 -27.95 2.75
N LYS A 151 -8.61 -26.62 2.63
CA LYS A 151 -9.50 -25.85 1.76
C LYS A 151 -10.98 -25.95 2.14
N GLU A 152 -11.28 -26.44 3.33
CA GLU A 152 -12.64 -26.55 3.84
C GLU A 152 -13.07 -25.24 4.52
N VAL A 153 -14.35 -24.89 4.37
CA VAL A 153 -14.95 -23.78 5.09
C VAL A 153 -15.13 -24.18 6.55
N THR A 154 -14.47 -23.45 7.45
CA THR A 154 -14.51 -23.72 8.89
C THR A 154 -15.45 -22.80 9.65
N TYR A 155 -15.80 -21.66 9.07
CA TYR A 155 -16.74 -20.70 9.65
C TYR A 155 -17.36 -19.84 8.55
N GLU A 156 -18.63 -19.47 8.73
CA GLU A 156 -19.34 -18.54 7.87
C GLU A 156 -20.06 -17.49 8.73
N GLY A 157 -20.05 -16.25 8.29
CA GLY A 157 -20.71 -15.16 9.01
C GLY A 157 -21.24 -14.08 8.07
N ALA A 158 -22.12 -13.25 8.60
CA ALA A 158 -22.66 -12.10 7.87
C ALA A 158 -21.67 -10.94 7.85
N LEU A 159 -21.51 -10.30 6.70
CA LEU A 159 -20.74 -9.08 6.54
C LEU A 159 -21.58 -7.88 7.02
N GLN A 160 -21.10 -7.16 8.03
CA GLN A 160 -21.76 -5.98 8.58
C GLN A 160 -21.20 -4.72 7.90
N ARG A 161 -22.08 -3.88 7.37
CA ARG A 161 -21.67 -2.59 6.80
C ARG A 161 -21.59 -1.53 7.88
N LYS A 162 -20.51 -0.75 7.84
CA LYS A 162 -20.29 0.35 8.77
C LYS A 162 -19.82 1.60 8.05
N GLN A 163 -20.57 2.68 8.18
CA GLN A 163 -20.16 3.99 7.67
C GLN A 163 -19.19 4.64 8.67
N THR A 164 -18.10 5.19 8.14
CA THR A 164 -17.08 5.92 8.90
C THR A 164 -16.78 7.26 8.25
N THR A 165 -15.96 8.08 8.89
CA THR A 165 -15.51 9.38 8.33
C THR A 165 -14.62 9.23 7.10
N ILE A 166 -14.00 8.06 6.90
CA ILE A 166 -13.10 7.77 5.77
C ILE A 166 -13.73 6.86 4.72
N GLY A 167 -15.01 6.51 4.86
CA GLY A 167 -15.75 5.68 3.91
C GLY A 167 -16.59 4.60 4.56
N GLU A 168 -17.24 3.81 3.73
CA GLU A 168 -18.03 2.65 4.13
C GLU A 168 -17.15 1.40 4.11
N PHE A 169 -17.25 0.59 5.15
CA PHE A 169 -16.49 -0.65 5.31
C PHE A 169 -17.42 -1.82 5.65
N GLY A 170 -17.05 -3.00 5.16
CA GLY A 170 -17.57 -4.25 5.67
C GLY A 170 -16.75 -4.73 6.86
N VAL A 171 -17.43 -5.05 7.94
CA VAL A 171 -16.82 -5.65 9.12
C VAL A 171 -17.04 -7.16 9.05
N ILE A 172 -15.95 -7.89 9.03
CA ILE A 172 -15.89 -9.34 9.14
C ILE A 172 -15.65 -9.64 10.60
N ASP A 173 -16.69 -10.05 11.34
CA ASP A 173 -16.59 -10.43 12.75
C ASP A 173 -16.66 -11.95 12.88
N PHE A 174 -15.55 -12.54 13.26
CA PHE A 174 -15.43 -13.98 13.51
C PHE A 174 -15.02 -14.29 14.96
N THR A 175 -15.38 -13.40 15.89
CA THR A 175 -15.09 -13.54 17.33
C THR A 175 -15.60 -14.88 17.89
N ALA A 176 -16.74 -15.39 17.39
CA ALA A 176 -17.29 -16.67 17.78
C ALA A 176 -16.46 -17.91 17.33
N PHE A 177 -15.56 -17.74 16.36
CA PHE A 177 -14.68 -18.82 15.92
C PHE A 177 -13.51 -18.98 16.90
N ASN A 178 -13.50 -20.05 17.70
CA ASN A 178 -12.56 -20.30 18.79
C ASN A 178 -11.68 -21.54 18.58
N GLN A 179 -11.45 -21.93 17.36
CA GLN A 179 -10.49 -22.99 17.04
C GLN A 179 -9.09 -22.38 16.84
N PRO A 180 -8.02 -23.06 17.28
CA PRO A 180 -6.65 -22.63 17.06
C PRO A 180 -6.21 -22.79 15.60
#